data_02bcc02297b9189c9520ddb13c01c8ba
#
_entry.id   02bcc02297b9189c9520ddb13c01c8ba
#
_cell.length_a   1.000
_cell.length_b   1.000
_cell.length_c   1.000
_cell.angle_alpha   90.00
_cell.angle_beta   90.00
_cell.angle_gamma   90.00
#
_symmetry.space_group_name_H-M   'P 1'
#
loop_
_entity.id
_entity.type
_entity.pdbx_description
1 polymer ?
#
loop_
_entity_poly.entity_id
_entity_poly.type
_entity_poly.pdbx_seq_one_letter_code
_entity_poly.pdbx_strand_id
1 'polypeptide(L)'
;MLTYLLLLDKKIAEDTDRLENVITALERKGGTFTADDVTSAFYDGHCGLSFSVFMRDVTNGLKRLGKIRTSETYTSTLNSFMRFMEGRDIPPCDMDSDLMIAYEAWLKSGGVSMNTISFYMRNLRAVYNRAVEKELVIQRFPFRHVYTGVERTTKRAVPLRAIKQLMTLDLSLHPAKRFARDMLLLSFYTRGMSMIDMVFLKKKDLNNGILSYRRKKTGQQLFVKWEPCMQEIVDRYNIPGSPYLLPIIARPGMDERKQYINASHRINRYLKAIGKELGLSVPLTHYVARHSWASAARSKNIPISVISESMGHDSENTTRIYLTTLDTATIDKANRLILNSLCRE
;
A
#
# COMPACT_ATOMS: atom_id res chain seq x y z
N MET A 1 21.20 -32.45 -7.02
CA MET A 1 22.35 -32.40 -6.08
C MET A 1 23.67 -32.17 -6.82
N LEU A 2 24.04 -33.00 -7.85
CA LEU A 2 25.29 -32.86 -8.60
C LEU A 2 25.44 -31.47 -9.28
N THR A 3 24.38 -30.96 -9.91
CA THR A 3 24.38 -29.66 -10.60
C THR A 3 24.58 -28.47 -9.63
N TYR A 4 24.08 -28.59 -8.41
CA TYR A 4 24.28 -27.57 -7.37
C TYR A 4 25.73 -27.56 -6.87
N LEU A 5 26.33 -28.73 -6.66
CA LEU A 5 27.73 -28.84 -6.24
C LEU A 5 28.69 -28.28 -7.32
N LEU A 6 28.45 -28.60 -8.60
CA LEU A 6 29.25 -28.04 -9.71
C LEU A 6 29.14 -26.50 -9.80
N LEU A 7 27.96 -25.92 -9.53
CA LEU A 7 27.77 -24.48 -9.47
C LEU A 7 28.49 -23.85 -8.27
N LEU A 8 28.49 -24.56 -7.14
CA LEU A 8 29.17 -24.12 -5.93
C LEU A 8 30.70 -24.16 -6.12
N ASP A 9 31.25 -25.24 -6.69
CA ASP A 9 32.68 -25.37 -6.99
C ASP A 9 33.13 -24.27 -7.95
N LYS A 10 32.34 -23.98 -8.98
CA LYS A 10 32.66 -22.89 -9.91
C LYS A 10 32.66 -21.53 -9.18
N LYS A 11 31.71 -21.27 -8.32
CA LYS A 11 31.63 -20.01 -7.55
C LYS A 11 32.82 -19.89 -6.59
N ILE A 12 33.21 -20.97 -5.90
CA ILE A 12 34.39 -20.99 -5.01
C ILE A 12 35.64 -20.67 -5.79
N ALA A 13 35.84 -21.28 -6.97
CA ALA A 13 37.01 -20.98 -7.82
C ALA A 13 37.03 -19.51 -8.24
N GLU A 14 35.94 -18.97 -8.75
CA GLU A 14 35.81 -17.56 -9.14
C GLU A 14 36.09 -16.59 -7.95
N ASP A 15 35.60 -16.89 -6.74
CA ASP A 15 35.84 -16.08 -5.56
C ASP A 15 37.30 -16.20 -5.05
N THR A 16 37.91 -17.37 -5.19
CA THR A 16 39.35 -17.58 -4.86
C THR A 16 40.25 -16.78 -5.75
N ASP A 17 40.11 -16.91 -7.10
CA ASP A 17 40.88 -16.14 -8.08
C ASP A 17 40.79 -14.63 -7.86
N ARG A 18 39.62 -14.21 -7.44
CA ARG A 18 39.33 -12.81 -7.16
C ARG A 18 39.99 -12.33 -5.86
N LEU A 19 39.99 -13.15 -4.81
CA LEU A 19 40.63 -12.84 -3.54
C LEU A 19 42.14 -12.67 -3.75
N GLU A 20 42.75 -13.55 -4.56
CA GLU A 20 44.14 -13.46 -4.93
C GLU A 20 44.47 -12.17 -5.70
N ASN A 21 43.62 -11.76 -6.62
CA ASN A 21 43.77 -10.49 -7.35
C ASN A 21 43.68 -9.27 -6.41
N VAL A 22 42.80 -9.29 -5.42
CA VAL A 22 42.67 -8.23 -4.41
C VAL A 22 43.90 -8.14 -3.55
N ILE A 23 44.42 -9.28 -3.05
CA ILE A 23 45.65 -9.33 -2.26
C ILE A 23 46.83 -8.78 -3.07
N THR A 24 47.00 -9.25 -4.29
CA THR A 24 48.07 -8.77 -5.21
C THR A 24 47.97 -7.26 -5.46
N ALA A 25 46.76 -6.72 -5.59
CA ALA A 25 46.54 -5.29 -5.78
C ALA A 25 46.88 -4.47 -4.54
N LEU A 26 46.61 -4.98 -3.33
CA LEU A 26 46.98 -4.35 -2.08
C LEU A 26 48.48 -4.39 -1.85
N GLU A 27 49.15 -5.51 -2.11
CA GLU A 27 50.59 -5.65 -2.06
C GLU A 27 51.31 -4.66 -2.98
N ARG A 28 50.86 -4.46 -4.23
CA ARG A 28 51.40 -3.48 -5.17
C ARG A 28 51.27 -2.03 -4.71
N LYS A 29 50.31 -1.71 -3.80
CA LYS A 29 50.17 -0.38 -3.24
C LYS A 29 51.19 -0.05 -2.15
N GLY A 30 51.98 -1.04 -1.68
CA GLY A 30 53.20 -0.82 -0.87
C GLY A 30 52.92 -0.41 0.58
N GLY A 31 51.85 -0.87 1.23
CA GLY A 31 51.51 -0.65 2.64
C GLY A 31 51.26 -1.94 3.41
N THR A 32 51.23 -1.88 4.72
CA THR A 32 50.70 -2.96 5.56
C THR A 32 49.18 -2.93 5.48
N PHE A 33 48.59 -4.05 5.20
CA PHE A 33 47.11 -4.20 5.16
C PHE A 33 46.65 -5.31 6.11
N THR A 34 45.45 -5.19 6.62
CA THR A 34 44.81 -6.14 7.52
C THR A 34 43.84 -7.06 6.77
N ALA A 35 43.34 -8.11 7.45
CA ALA A 35 42.29 -8.95 6.90
C ALA A 35 41.01 -8.16 6.58
N ASP A 36 40.73 -7.10 7.36
CA ASP A 36 39.60 -6.21 7.13
C ASP A 36 39.77 -5.38 5.86
N ASP A 37 40.99 -4.94 5.54
CA ASP A 37 41.29 -4.24 4.30
C ASP A 37 41.12 -5.16 3.06
N VAL A 38 41.54 -6.41 3.19
CA VAL A 38 41.32 -7.43 2.13
C VAL A 38 39.85 -7.70 1.95
N THR A 39 39.11 -7.88 3.05
CA THR A 39 37.69 -8.15 3.00
C THR A 39 36.93 -6.96 2.40
N SER A 40 37.26 -5.74 2.81
CA SER A 40 36.68 -4.52 2.25
C SER A 40 36.97 -4.42 0.74
N ALA A 41 38.21 -4.59 0.33
CA ALA A 41 38.58 -4.51 -1.09
C ALA A 41 37.99 -5.64 -1.93
N PHE A 42 37.82 -6.84 -1.37
CA PHE A 42 37.15 -7.96 -2.03
C PHE A 42 35.69 -7.65 -2.32
N TYR A 43 34.99 -7.01 -1.39
CA TYR A 43 33.59 -6.61 -1.56
C TYR A 43 33.46 -5.29 -2.34
N ASP A 44 34.38 -4.33 -2.20
CA ASP A 44 34.41 -3.09 -2.99
C ASP A 44 34.62 -3.36 -4.48
N GLY A 45 35.36 -4.40 -4.84
CA GLY A 45 35.47 -4.89 -6.23
C GLY A 45 34.15 -5.44 -6.84
N HIS A 46 33.10 -5.74 -6.03
CA HIS A 46 31.76 -6.05 -6.49
C HIS A 46 30.92 -4.79 -6.76
N CYS A 47 31.41 -3.62 -6.43
CA CYS A 47 30.72 -2.34 -6.56
C CYS A 47 30.61 -1.80 -8.00
N GLY A 48 30.91 -2.62 -9.04
CA GLY A 48 30.64 -2.22 -10.43
C GLY A 48 29.15 -2.12 -10.80
N LEU A 49 28.25 -2.66 -9.98
CA LEU A 49 26.82 -2.63 -10.25
C LEU A 49 26.17 -1.39 -9.61
N SER A 50 25.63 -0.53 -10.44
CA SER A 50 24.85 0.62 -10.02
C SER A 50 23.61 0.18 -9.24
N PHE A 51 23.31 0.88 -8.11
CA PHE A 51 22.12 0.61 -7.31
C PHE A 51 20.83 0.79 -8.10
N SER A 52 20.77 1.78 -9.00
CA SER A 52 19.59 2.02 -9.81
C SER A 52 19.33 0.89 -10.79
N VAL A 53 20.39 0.32 -11.40
CA VAL A 53 20.29 -0.85 -12.28
C VAL A 53 19.82 -2.05 -11.48
N PHE A 54 20.43 -2.33 -10.33
CA PHE A 54 20.04 -3.42 -9.46
C PHE A 54 18.57 -3.30 -9.01
N MET A 55 18.14 -2.10 -8.58
CA MET A 55 16.76 -1.87 -8.16
C MET A 55 15.77 -2.02 -9.31
N ARG A 56 16.15 -1.63 -10.54
CA ARG A 56 15.32 -1.88 -11.74
C ARG A 56 15.18 -3.37 -12.03
N ASP A 57 16.25 -4.15 -11.89
CA ASP A 57 16.22 -5.59 -12.09
C ASP A 57 15.32 -6.29 -11.07
N VAL A 58 15.42 -5.91 -9.79
CA VAL A 58 14.50 -6.37 -8.74
C VAL A 58 13.05 -6.01 -9.09
N THR A 59 12.81 -4.79 -9.54
CA THR A 59 11.49 -4.29 -9.94
C THR A 59 10.92 -5.07 -11.12
N ASN A 60 11.74 -5.34 -12.15
CA ASN A 60 11.36 -6.14 -13.30
C ASN A 60 11.08 -7.61 -12.92
N GLY A 61 11.86 -8.16 -12.02
CA GLY A 61 11.61 -9.48 -11.43
C GLY A 61 10.24 -9.56 -10.73
N LEU A 62 9.92 -8.57 -9.91
CA LEU A 62 8.61 -8.48 -9.25
C LEU A 62 7.46 -8.37 -10.25
N LYS A 63 7.67 -7.62 -11.34
CA LYS A 63 6.66 -7.47 -12.42
C LYS A 63 6.42 -8.80 -13.12
N ARG A 64 7.48 -9.55 -13.44
CA ARG A 64 7.36 -10.92 -14.03
C ARG A 64 6.62 -11.88 -13.13
N LEU A 65 6.80 -11.78 -11.81
CA LEU A 65 6.07 -12.56 -10.79
C LEU A 65 4.62 -12.08 -10.55
N GLY A 66 4.09 -11.16 -11.37
CA GLY A 66 2.75 -10.63 -11.20
C GLY A 66 2.55 -9.67 -10.01
N LYS A 67 3.63 -9.34 -9.27
CA LYS A 67 3.59 -8.40 -8.14
C LYS A 67 3.62 -6.94 -8.61
N ILE A 68 2.69 -6.60 -9.52
CA ILE A 68 2.68 -5.32 -10.24
C ILE A 68 2.66 -4.12 -9.27
N ARG A 69 1.80 -4.15 -8.24
CA ARG A 69 1.72 -3.03 -7.28
C ARG A 69 3.03 -2.82 -6.54
N THR A 70 3.71 -3.88 -6.12
CA THR A 70 5.00 -3.79 -5.44
C THR A 70 6.07 -3.23 -6.40
N SER A 71 6.08 -3.66 -7.66
CA SER A 71 7.01 -3.12 -8.65
C SER A 71 6.79 -1.62 -8.88
N GLU A 72 5.55 -1.14 -8.96
CA GLU A 72 5.22 0.29 -9.06
C GLU A 72 5.72 1.08 -7.85
N THR A 73 5.58 0.54 -6.63
CA THR A 73 6.07 1.21 -5.42
C THR A 73 7.59 1.33 -5.40
N TYR A 74 8.29 0.30 -5.85
CA TYR A 74 9.76 0.32 -5.96
C TYR A 74 10.22 1.32 -7.03
N THR A 75 9.55 1.34 -8.19
CA THR A 75 9.83 2.36 -9.23
C THR A 75 9.62 3.78 -8.71
N SER A 76 8.53 4.03 -7.98
CA SER A 76 8.26 5.35 -7.39
C SER A 76 9.34 5.75 -6.38
N THR A 77 9.81 4.80 -5.57
CA THR A 77 10.89 5.00 -4.60
C THR A 77 12.22 5.31 -5.30
N LEU A 78 12.57 4.55 -6.32
CA LEU A 78 13.77 4.77 -7.13
C LEU A 78 13.75 6.17 -7.76
N ASN A 79 12.63 6.56 -8.38
CA ASN A 79 12.49 7.88 -8.99
C ASN A 79 12.65 9.03 -7.97
N SER A 80 12.19 8.83 -6.73
CA SER A 80 12.37 9.80 -5.65
C SER A 80 13.85 9.88 -5.22
N PHE A 81 14.50 8.74 -5.06
CA PHE A 81 15.90 8.66 -4.67
C PHE A 81 16.81 9.26 -5.76
N MET A 82 16.59 8.93 -7.04
CA MET A 82 17.35 9.49 -8.15
C MET A 82 17.17 11.01 -8.33
N ARG A 83 16.02 11.57 -7.94
CA ARG A 83 15.84 13.03 -7.90
C ARG A 83 16.70 13.68 -6.80
N PHE A 84 16.77 13.07 -5.62
CA PHE A 84 17.66 13.51 -4.56
C PHE A 84 19.13 13.43 -4.99
N MET A 85 19.51 12.38 -5.68
CA MET A 85 20.85 12.17 -6.21
C MET A 85 21.17 13.02 -7.45
N GLU A 86 20.22 13.85 -7.93
CA GLU A 86 20.39 14.66 -9.15
C GLU A 86 20.78 13.83 -10.39
N GLY A 87 20.29 12.59 -10.46
CA GLY A 87 20.61 11.65 -11.53
C GLY A 87 21.95 10.92 -11.38
N ARG A 88 22.76 11.26 -10.39
CA ARG A 88 23.98 10.50 -10.07
C ARG A 88 23.61 9.15 -9.50
N ASP A 89 24.23 8.11 -10.02
CA ASP A 89 24.03 6.76 -9.52
C ASP A 89 25.20 6.36 -8.61
N ILE A 90 24.93 5.49 -7.69
CA ILE A 90 25.94 4.98 -6.74
C ILE A 90 25.87 3.46 -6.70
N PRO A 91 26.97 2.77 -6.39
CA PRO A 91 26.92 1.36 -6.08
C PRO A 91 26.27 1.12 -4.69
N PRO A 92 25.71 -0.08 -4.43
CA PRO A 92 25.11 -0.40 -3.12
C PRO A 92 26.04 -0.25 -1.93
N CYS A 93 27.35 -0.41 -2.10
CA CYS A 93 28.36 -0.27 -1.03
C CYS A 93 28.51 1.18 -0.55
N ASP A 94 28.20 2.18 -1.39
CA ASP A 94 28.26 3.59 -1.02
C ASP A 94 26.97 4.08 -0.33
N MET A 95 25.99 3.18 -0.15
CA MET A 95 24.79 3.47 0.65
C MET A 95 25.12 3.37 2.12
N ASP A 96 25.52 4.46 2.73
CA ASP A 96 25.80 4.58 4.17
C ASP A 96 24.66 5.27 4.94
N SER A 97 24.83 5.37 6.25
CA SER A 97 23.85 6.01 7.14
C SER A 97 23.73 7.51 6.89
N ASP A 98 24.82 8.19 6.55
CA ASP A 98 24.83 9.65 6.36
C ASP A 98 24.06 10.03 5.10
N LEU A 99 24.25 9.27 4.01
CA LEU A 99 23.48 9.42 2.78
C LEU A 99 21.97 9.23 3.03
N MET A 100 21.59 8.21 3.82
CA MET A 100 20.19 7.94 4.12
C MET A 100 19.58 9.02 5.02
N ILE A 101 20.33 9.56 5.97
CA ILE A 101 19.93 10.70 6.82
C ILE A 101 19.76 11.97 5.94
N ALA A 102 20.70 12.23 5.03
CA ALA A 102 20.61 13.36 4.09
C ALA A 102 19.37 13.23 3.17
N TYR A 103 19.08 12.03 2.67
CA TYR A 103 17.88 11.80 1.86
C TYR A 103 16.59 12.02 2.66
N GLU A 104 16.56 11.56 3.93
CA GLU A 104 15.42 11.82 4.82
C GLU A 104 15.21 13.32 5.06
N ALA A 105 16.30 14.06 5.32
CA ALA A 105 16.25 15.51 5.52
C ALA A 105 15.75 16.23 4.27
N TRP A 106 16.21 15.84 3.09
CA TRP A 106 15.76 16.36 1.81
C TRP A 106 14.25 16.11 1.57
N LEU A 107 13.76 14.93 1.89
CA LEU A 107 12.33 14.63 1.81
C LEU A 107 11.51 15.48 2.79
N LYS A 108 11.99 15.68 4.02
CA LYS A 108 11.34 16.55 5.02
C LYS A 108 11.29 18.00 4.57
N SER A 109 12.37 18.55 4.03
CA SER A 109 12.42 19.91 3.50
C SER A 109 11.48 20.12 2.32
N GLY A 110 11.25 19.05 1.51
CA GLY A 110 10.25 19.05 0.44
C GLY A 110 8.81 18.84 0.92
N GLY A 111 8.53 18.86 2.22
CA GLY A 111 7.18 18.73 2.79
C GLY A 111 6.58 17.32 2.64
N VAL A 112 7.41 16.28 2.44
CA VAL A 112 6.94 14.90 2.30
C VAL A 112 6.51 14.36 3.67
N SER A 113 5.32 13.73 3.75
CA SER A 113 4.80 13.19 5.00
C SER A 113 5.68 12.06 5.56
N MET A 114 5.76 11.94 6.89
CA MET A 114 6.55 10.91 7.57
C MET A 114 6.21 9.48 7.13
N ASN A 115 4.94 9.19 6.85
CA ASN A 115 4.54 7.88 6.32
C ASN A 115 5.06 7.62 4.90
N THR A 116 5.19 8.65 4.07
CA THR A 116 5.79 8.54 2.73
C THR A 116 7.30 8.37 2.83
N ILE A 117 7.95 9.10 3.74
CA ILE A 117 9.38 8.94 4.04
C ILE A 117 9.65 7.50 4.49
N SER A 118 8.92 7.02 5.49
CA SER A 118 9.03 5.64 5.97
C SER A 118 8.80 4.62 4.85
N PHE A 119 7.86 4.88 3.95
CA PHE A 119 7.60 4.02 2.80
C PHE A 119 8.82 3.96 1.87
N TYR A 120 9.44 5.08 1.54
CA TYR A 120 10.65 5.11 0.71
C TYR A 120 11.83 4.40 1.40
N MET A 121 12.08 4.70 2.68
CA MET A 121 13.17 4.08 3.44
C MET A 121 13.02 2.57 3.53
N ARG A 122 11.81 2.06 3.79
CA ARG A 122 11.54 0.61 3.84
C ARG A 122 11.74 -0.07 2.50
N ASN A 123 11.38 0.58 1.39
CA ASN A 123 11.59 0.02 0.06
C ASN A 123 13.07 -0.03 -0.31
N LEU A 124 13.83 1.05 -0.07
CA LEU A 124 15.28 1.08 -0.28
C LEU A 124 15.98 0.03 0.59
N ARG A 125 15.62 -0.06 1.87
CA ARG A 125 16.15 -1.08 2.78
C ARG A 125 15.89 -2.51 2.28
N ALA A 126 14.69 -2.76 1.76
CA ALA A 126 14.36 -4.08 1.22
C ALA A 126 15.19 -4.44 -0.02
N VAL A 127 15.53 -3.45 -0.87
CA VAL A 127 16.40 -3.66 -2.02
C VAL A 127 17.86 -3.81 -1.59
N TYR A 128 18.34 -2.97 -0.67
CA TYR A 128 19.68 -3.08 -0.09
C TYR A 128 19.91 -4.45 0.55
N ASN A 129 18.99 -4.92 1.38
CA ASN A 129 19.10 -6.25 1.99
C ASN A 129 19.14 -7.38 0.94
N ARG A 130 18.49 -7.23 -0.21
CA ARG A 130 18.63 -8.19 -1.31
C ARG A 130 20.00 -8.14 -1.97
N ALA A 131 20.67 -6.99 -1.97
CA ALA A 131 22.06 -6.90 -2.43
C ALA A 131 22.98 -7.61 -1.43
N VAL A 132 22.73 -7.47 -0.13
CA VAL A 132 23.43 -8.23 0.94
C VAL A 132 23.19 -9.74 0.80
N GLU A 133 21.93 -10.18 0.62
CA GLU A 133 21.57 -11.60 0.42
C GLU A 133 22.23 -12.22 -0.83
N LYS A 134 22.54 -11.40 -1.84
CA LYS A 134 23.26 -11.80 -3.05
C LYS A 134 24.79 -11.62 -2.92
N GLU A 135 25.27 -11.30 -1.74
CA GLU A 135 26.71 -11.07 -1.47
C GLU A 135 27.35 -9.97 -2.34
N LEU A 136 26.52 -9.02 -2.84
CA LEU A 136 26.99 -7.87 -3.64
C LEU A 136 27.51 -6.75 -2.76
N VAL A 137 27.22 -6.75 -1.46
CA VAL A 137 27.62 -5.75 -0.48
C VAL A 137 27.60 -6.34 0.93
N ILE A 138 28.53 -5.92 1.78
CA ILE A 138 28.53 -6.26 3.21
C ILE A 138 27.44 -5.44 3.90
N GLN A 139 26.76 -6.05 4.90
CA GLN A 139 25.73 -5.35 5.69
C GLN A 139 26.35 -4.25 6.55
N ARG A 140 26.04 -2.98 6.26
CA ARG A 140 26.45 -1.79 7.02
C ARG A 140 25.31 -1.07 7.73
N PHE A 141 24.08 -1.63 7.68
CA PHE A 141 22.87 -1.09 8.32
C PHE A 141 22.55 0.38 8.00
N PRO A 142 22.58 0.84 6.75
CA PRO A 142 22.44 2.26 6.39
C PRO A 142 21.10 2.89 6.81
N PHE A 143 20.09 2.07 7.11
CA PHE A 143 18.74 2.51 7.48
C PHE A 143 18.48 2.51 8.99
N ARG A 144 19.54 2.37 9.82
CA ARG A 144 19.38 2.27 11.28
C ARG A 144 18.86 3.57 11.91
N HIS A 145 19.27 4.71 11.38
CA HIS A 145 19.04 6.03 11.96
C HIS A 145 17.96 6.85 11.23
N VAL A 146 17.27 6.28 10.24
CA VAL A 146 16.19 6.93 9.51
C VAL A 146 14.81 6.42 9.93
N TYR A 147 13.77 7.23 9.70
CA TYR A 147 12.42 6.90 10.08
C TYR A 147 11.82 5.79 9.20
N THR A 148 11.52 4.66 9.82
CA THR A 148 10.84 3.51 9.19
C THR A 148 9.54 3.12 9.91
N GLY A 149 9.07 3.98 10.82
CA GLY A 149 7.86 3.78 11.63
C GLY A 149 6.55 4.04 10.86
N VAL A 150 5.47 4.11 11.63
CA VAL A 150 4.13 4.46 11.12
C VAL A 150 3.59 5.61 11.97
N GLU A 151 3.43 6.77 11.35
CA GLU A 151 2.81 7.93 11.97
C GLU A 151 1.28 7.81 11.93
N ARG A 152 0.62 8.21 13.00
CA ARG A 152 -0.83 8.24 13.07
C ARG A 152 -1.37 9.28 12.09
N THR A 153 -2.30 8.86 11.23
CA THR A 153 -2.97 9.76 10.28
C THR A 153 -4.33 10.20 10.78
N THR A 154 -4.77 11.39 10.37
CA THR A 154 -6.12 11.88 10.62
C THR A 154 -7.16 10.90 10.08
N LYS A 155 -8.17 10.60 10.90
CA LYS A 155 -9.26 9.71 10.50
C LYS A 155 -10.12 10.36 9.42
N ARG A 156 -10.44 9.58 8.39
CA ARG A 156 -11.15 10.07 7.19
C ARG A 156 -12.64 9.71 7.18
N ALA A 157 -13.17 9.20 8.30
CA ALA A 157 -14.58 8.86 8.39
C ALA A 157 -15.46 10.12 8.38
N VAL A 158 -16.57 10.07 7.67
CA VAL A 158 -17.65 11.05 7.78
C VAL A 158 -18.81 10.46 8.59
N PRO A 159 -19.58 11.28 9.32
CA PRO A 159 -20.71 10.80 10.12
C PRO A 159 -21.83 10.24 9.24
N LEU A 160 -22.69 9.39 9.80
CA LEU A 160 -23.85 8.81 9.09
C LEU A 160 -24.78 9.88 8.50
N ARG A 161 -24.90 11.05 9.15
CA ARG A 161 -25.68 12.18 8.60
C ARG A 161 -25.15 12.63 7.22
N ALA A 162 -23.83 12.64 7.03
CA ALA A 162 -23.23 12.99 5.74
C ALA A 162 -23.50 11.90 4.68
N ILE A 163 -23.49 10.63 5.08
CA ILE A 163 -23.90 9.53 4.17
C ILE A 163 -25.39 9.69 3.78
N LYS A 164 -26.27 10.04 4.72
CA LYS A 164 -27.69 10.32 4.42
C LYS A 164 -27.84 11.52 3.46
N GLN A 165 -27.09 12.60 3.66
CA GLN A 165 -27.08 13.74 2.74
C GLN A 165 -26.64 13.35 1.33
N LEU A 166 -25.61 12.47 1.22
CA LEU A 166 -25.19 11.94 -0.07
C LEU A 166 -26.27 11.11 -0.76
N MET A 167 -27.07 10.33 0.00
CA MET A 167 -28.16 9.53 -0.56
C MET A 167 -29.27 10.40 -1.18
N THR A 168 -29.59 11.51 -0.53
CA THR A 168 -30.68 12.41 -0.94
C THR A 168 -30.24 13.53 -1.89
N LEU A 169 -28.92 13.65 -2.16
CA LEU A 169 -28.40 14.71 -3.02
C LEU A 169 -28.91 14.54 -4.46
N ASP A 170 -29.59 15.53 -4.97
CA ASP A 170 -30.02 15.55 -6.38
C ASP A 170 -28.80 15.85 -7.28
N LEU A 171 -28.48 14.90 -8.13
CA LEU A 171 -27.42 14.96 -9.12
C LEU A 171 -27.93 14.54 -10.52
N SER A 172 -29.22 14.71 -10.78
CA SER A 172 -29.88 14.36 -12.04
C SER A 172 -29.22 15.03 -13.24
N LEU A 173 -28.85 16.31 -13.09
CA LEU A 173 -28.18 17.12 -14.11
C LEU A 173 -26.66 16.87 -14.19
N HIS A 174 -26.10 16.07 -13.30
CA HIS A 174 -24.64 15.83 -13.22
C HIS A 174 -24.30 14.33 -13.22
N PRO A 175 -24.45 13.63 -14.36
CA PRO A 175 -24.29 12.16 -14.42
C PRO A 175 -22.95 11.64 -13.87
N ALA A 176 -21.86 12.36 -14.12
CA ALA A 176 -20.54 11.96 -13.66
C ALA A 176 -20.38 12.09 -12.11
N LYS A 177 -20.95 13.14 -11.49
CA LYS A 177 -21.02 13.27 -10.05
C LYS A 177 -21.95 12.22 -9.44
N ARG A 178 -23.10 11.96 -10.07
CA ARG A 178 -24.04 10.93 -9.66
C ARG A 178 -23.37 9.55 -9.63
N PHE A 179 -22.66 9.19 -10.69
CA PHE A 179 -21.90 7.96 -10.74
C PHE A 179 -20.87 7.86 -9.62
N ALA A 180 -20.10 8.91 -9.39
CA ALA A 180 -19.09 8.94 -8.31
C ALA A 180 -19.72 8.77 -6.92
N ARG A 181 -20.84 9.47 -6.64
CA ARG A 181 -21.61 9.30 -5.41
C ARG A 181 -22.11 7.87 -5.24
N ASP A 182 -22.69 7.30 -6.28
CA ASP A 182 -23.27 5.95 -6.25
C ASP A 182 -22.19 4.88 -6.03
N MET A 183 -20.97 5.08 -6.55
CA MET A 183 -19.84 4.20 -6.27
C MET A 183 -19.38 4.29 -4.80
N LEU A 184 -19.42 5.46 -4.19
CA LEU A 184 -19.15 5.61 -2.75
C LEU A 184 -20.23 4.95 -1.91
N LEU A 185 -21.51 5.14 -2.26
CA LEU A 185 -22.64 4.52 -1.55
C LEU A 185 -22.60 2.99 -1.68
N LEU A 186 -22.34 2.47 -2.87
CA LEU A 186 -22.21 1.01 -3.07
C LEU A 186 -21.06 0.44 -2.23
N SER A 187 -19.92 1.13 -2.17
CA SER A 187 -18.84 0.74 -1.27
C SER A 187 -19.29 0.73 0.20
N PHE A 188 -20.01 1.75 0.63
CA PHE A 188 -20.54 1.82 2.00
C PHE A 188 -21.52 0.66 2.28
N TYR A 189 -22.47 0.40 1.38
CA TYR A 189 -23.45 -0.69 1.51
C TYR A 189 -22.79 -2.06 1.54
N THR A 190 -21.72 -2.26 0.77
CA THR A 190 -20.93 -3.49 0.74
C THR A 190 -19.83 -3.53 1.84
N ARG A 191 -20.08 -2.95 3.01
CA ARG A 191 -19.20 -2.98 4.19
C ARG A 191 -17.84 -2.32 3.95
N GLY A 192 -17.81 -1.28 3.14
CA GLY A 192 -16.57 -0.57 2.80
C GLY A 192 -15.69 -1.33 1.81
N MET A 193 -16.29 -1.99 0.83
CA MET A 193 -15.56 -2.66 -0.24
C MET A 193 -14.59 -1.71 -0.92
N SER A 194 -13.36 -2.17 -1.17
CA SER A 194 -12.35 -1.34 -1.81
C SER A 194 -12.67 -1.12 -3.30
N MET A 195 -12.23 0.01 -3.85
CA MET A 195 -12.46 0.33 -5.27
C MET A 195 -11.92 -0.76 -6.20
N ILE A 196 -10.74 -1.32 -5.88
CA ILE A 196 -10.12 -2.37 -6.69
C ILE A 196 -10.94 -3.67 -6.67
N ASP A 197 -11.62 -3.99 -5.57
CA ASP A 197 -12.50 -5.16 -5.50
C ASP A 197 -13.77 -4.90 -6.27
N MET A 198 -14.41 -3.73 -6.06
CA MET A 198 -15.68 -3.35 -6.66
C MET A 198 -15.64 -3.28 -8.20
N VAL A 199 -14.56 -2.73 -8.76
CA VAL A 199 -14.38 -2.56 -10.21
C VAL A 199 -14.37 -3.88 -10.97
N PHE A 200 -13.84 -4.93 -10.36
CA PHE A 200 -13.68 -6.24 -10.97
C PHE A 200 -14.77 -7.24 -10.57
N LEU A 201 -15.84 -6.80 -9.90
CA LEU A 201 -17.00 -7.64 -9.65
C LEU A 201 -17.65 -8.04 -10.96
N LYS A 202 -17.94 -9.31 -11.12
CA LYS A 202 -18.64 -9.88 -12.28
C LYS A 202 -20.10 -10.18 -11.95
N LYS A 203 -20.96 -10.15 -12.93
CA LYS A 203 -22.38 -10.52 -12.76
C LYS A 203 -22.56 -11.91 -12.17
N LYS A 204 -21.68 -12.86 -12.51
CA LYS A 204 -21.66 -14.22 -11.97
C LYS A 204 -21.28 -14.31 -10.49
N ASP A 205 -20.69 -13.25 -9.91
CA ASP A 205 -20.32 -13.23 -8.49
C ASP A 205 -21.53 -12.95 -7.58
N LEU A 206 -22.65 -12.53 -8.18
CA LEU A 206 -23.92 -12.32 -7.50
C LEU A 206 -24.88 -13.46 -7.84
N ASN A 207 -25.15 -14.33 -6.87
CA ASN A 207 -26.04 -15.48 -7.01
C ASN A 207 -26.97 -15.60 -5.80
N ASN A 208 -28.24 -15.86 -6.05
CA ASN A 208 -29.25 -16.10 -5.00
C ASN A 208 -29.26 -15.02 -3.88
N GLY A 209 -29.11 -13.74 -4.28
CA GLY A 209 -29.09 -12.64 -3.32
C GLY A 209 -27.83 -12.55 -2.45
N ILE A 210 -26.74 -13.25 -2.81
CA ILE A 210 -25.46 -13.20 -2.12
C ILE A 210 -24.38 -12.83 -3.13
N LEU A 211 -23.65 -11.74 -2.84
CA LEU A 211 -22.43 -11.38 -3.55
C LEU A 211 -21.25 -12.13 -2.90
N SER A 212 -20.54 -12.94 -3.70
CA SER A 212 -19.36 -13.71 -3.27
C SER A 212 -18.14 -13.25 -4.05
N TYR A 213 -17.13 -12.72 -3.37
CA TYR A 213 -15.91 -12.26 -4.04
C TYR A 213 -14.66 -12.51 -3.20
N ARG A 214 -13.53 -12.67 -3.86
CA ARG A 214 -12.22 -12.79 -3.22
C ARG A 214 -11.53 -11.43 -3.20
N ARG A 215 -11.20 -10.96 -1.99
CA ARG A 215 -10.54 -9.67 -1.80
C ARG A 215 -9.14 -9.65 -2.43
N LYS A 216 -8.88 -8.70 -3.33
CA LYS A 216 -7.60 -8.64 -4.09
C LYS A 216 -6.38 -8.39 -3.22
N LYS A 217 -6.53 -7.70 -2.09
CA LYS A 217 -5.40 -7.38 -1.21
C LYS A 217 -4.97 -8.53 -0.31
N THR A 218 -5.92 -9.29 0.26
CA THR A 218 -5.68 -10.32 1.28
C THR A 218 -5.97 -11.74 0.79
N GLY A 219 -6.66 -11.89 -0.34
CA GLY A 219 -7.07 -13.19 -0.86
C GLY A 219 -8.26 -13.81 -0.10
N GLN A 220 -8.79 -13.13 0.91
CA GLN A 220 -9.90 -13.62 1.72
C GLN A 220 -11.19 -13.66 0.91
N GLN A 221 -11.96 -14.75 1.05
CA GLN A 221 -13.29 -14.88 0.48
C GLN A 221 -14.30 -14.16 1.37
N LEU A 222 -15.12 -13.29 0.77
CA LEU A 222 -16.15 -12.54 1.46
C LEU A 222 -17.53 -12.79 0.84
N PHE A 223 -18.54 -12.82 1.70
CA PHE A 223 -19.94 -12.99 1.33
C PHE A 223 -20.74 -11.79 1.82
N VAL A 224 -21.46 -11.13 0.93
CA VAL A 224 -22.28 -9.95 1.27
C VAL A 224 -23.70 -10.24 0.83
N LYS A 225 -24.64 -10.23 1.77
CA LYS A 225 -26.06 -10.28 1.44
C LYS A 225 -26.40 -9.07 0.57
N TRP A 226 -27.04 -9.33 -0.55
CA TRP A 226 -27.39 -8.30 -1.50
C TRP A 226 -28.71 -7.61 -1.10
N GLU A 227 -28.67 -6.31 -0.95
CA GLU A 227 -29.82 -5.51 -0.50
C GLU A 227 -30.39 -4.69 -1.67
N PRO A 228 -31.69 -4.30 -1.62
CA PRO A 228 -32.34 -3.53 -2.69
C PRO A 228 -31.60 -2.24 -3.10
N CYS A 229 -31.06 -1.52 -2.10
CA CYS A 229 -30.30 -0.28 -2.36
C CYS A 229 -29.02 -0.50 -3.18
N MET A 230 -28.44 -1.70 -3.12
CA MET A 230 -27.29 -2.08 -3.97
C MET A 230 -27.77 -2.39 -5.38
N GLN A 231 -28.90 -3.11 -5.50
CA GLN A 231 -29.50 -3.46 -6.77
C GLN A 231 -29.90 -2.21 -7.58
N GLU A 232 -30.56 -1.24 -6.95
CA GLU A 232 -30.92 0.02 -7.59
C GLU A 232 -29.73 0.75 -8.24
N ILE A 233 -28.56 0.73 -7.57
CA ILE A 233 -27.34 1.32 -8.12
C ILE A 233 -26.86 0.52 -9.33
N VAL A 234 -26.83 -0.80 -9.22
CA VAL A 234 -26.33 -1.66 -10.31
C VAL A 234 -27.24 -1.58 -11.53
N ASP A 235 -28.56 -1.60 -11.34
CA ASP A 235 -29.54 -1.51 -12.44
C ASP A 235 -29.43 -0.19 -13.20
N ARG A 236 -29.16 0.91 -12.49
CA ARG A 236 -28.95 2.22 -13.11
C ARG A 236 -27.78 2.26 -14.08
N TYR A 237 -26.78 1.42 -13.87
CA TYR A 237 -25.53 1.42 -14.64
C TYR A 237 -25.28 0.11 -15.39
N ASN A 238 -26.27 -0.77 -15.46
CA ASN A 238 -26.12 -2.06 -16.14
C ASN A 238 -25.82 -1.86 -17.64
N ILE A 239 -24.76 -2.52 -18.10
CA ILE A 239 -24.45 -2.63 -19.54
C ILE A 239 -24.79 -4.05 -20.01
N PRO A 240 -25.76 -4.23 -20.93
CA PRO A 240 -26.01 -5.52 -21.53
C PRO A 240 -24.74 -6.09 -22.20
N GLY A 241 -24.49 -7.38 -22.05
CA GLY A 241 -23.32 -8.06 -22.61
C GLY A 241 -22.01 -7.87 -21.86
N SER A 242 -21.90 -6.90 -20.94
CA SER A 242 -20.72 -6.78 -20.08
C SER A 242 -20.68 -7.92 -19.05
N PRO A 243 -19.52 -8.57 -18.84
CA PRO A 243 -19.37 -9.55 -17.77
C PRO A 243 -19.28 -8.89 -16.39
N TYR A 244 -18.96 -7.59 -16.33
CA TYR A 244 -18.79 -6.84 -15.10
C TYR A 244 -20.13 -6.31 -14.55
N LEU A 245 -20.21 -6.22 -13.24
CA LEU A 245 -21.38 -5.71 -12.51
C LEU A 245 -21.54 -4.18 -12.69
N LEU A 246 -20.41 -3.47 -12.88
CA LEU A 246 -20.35 -2.02 -13.01
C LEU A 246 -19.64 -1.61 -14.31
N PRO A 247 -20.00 -0.47 -14.93
CA PRO A 247 -19.46 -0.03 -16.22
C PRO A 247 -18.09 0.66 -16.10
N ILE A 248 -17.23 0.17 -15.24
CA ILE A 248 -15.91 0.79 -15.01
C ILE A 248 -14.87 0.22 -15.97
N ILE A 249 -14.91 -1.08 -16.19
CA ILE A 249 -14.12 -1.75 -17.22
C ILE A 249 -14.97 -1.74 -18.52
N ALA A 250 -14.75 -0.71 -19.34
CA ALA A 250 -15.49 -0.53 -20.58
C ALA A 250 -15.00 -1.45 -21.72
N ARG A 251 -13.74 -1.87 -21.65
CA ARG A 251 -13.09 -2.74 -22.65
C ARG A 251 -12.47 -3.95 -21.95
N PRO A 252 -13.25 -5.02 -21.73
CA PRO A 252 -12.72 -6.26 -21.14
C PRO A 252 -11.57 -6.83 -21.98
N GLY A 253 -10.53 -7.34 -21.31
CA GLY A 253 -9.32 -7.89 -21.95
C GLY A 253 -8.29 -6.87 -22.43
N MET A 254 -8.61 -5.57 -22.49
CA MET A 254 -7.65 -4.50 -22.77
C MET A 254 -7.23 -3.86 -21.45
N ASP A 255 -5.98 -3.54 -21.25
CA ASP A 255 -5.40 -2.90 -20.05
C ASP A 255 -6.43 -2.46 -18.96
N GLU A 256 -7.10 -3.42 -18.36
CA GLU A 256 -8.16 -3.22 -17.36
C GLU A 256 -7.63 -2.47 -16.14
N ARG A 257 -6.32 -2.65 -15.84
CA ARG A 257 -5.67 -1.94 -14.76
C ARG A 257 -5.63 -0.42 -15.00
N LYS A 258 -5.30 0.01 -16.21
CA LYS A 258 -5.29 1.42 -16.59
C LYS A 258 -6.70 2.01 -16.55
N GLN A 259 -7.70 1.25 -17.02
CA GLN A 259 -9.11 1.65 -16.94
C GLN A 259 -9.54 1.85 -15.47
N TYR A 260 -9.20 0.91 -14.57
CA TYR A 260 -9.41 1.04 -13.13
C TYR A 260 -8.76 2.30 -12.55
N ILE A 261 -7.47 2.54 -12.83
CA ILE A 261 -6.72 3.68 -12.30
C ILE A 261 -7.38 5.00 -12.74
N ASN A 262 -7.69 5.15 -14.03
CA ASN A 262 -8.32 6.33 -14.58
C ASN A 262 -9.71 6.57 -13.98
N ALA A 263 -10.51 5.53 -13.85
CA ALA A 263 -11.84 5.61 -13.23
C ALA A 263 -11.74 6.01 -11.76
N SER A 264 -10.79 5.44 -11.01
CA SER A 264 -10.56 5.76 -9.60
C SER A 264 -10.18 7.24 -9.42
N HIS A 265 -9.30 7.79 -10.26
CA HIS A 265 -8.94 9.21 -10.24
C HIS A 265 -10.14 10.10 -10.55
N ARG A 266 -10.91 9.76 -11.57
CA ARG A 266 -12.11 10.51 -11.98
C ARG A 266 -13.18 10.50 -10.88
N ILE A 267 -13.49 9.34 -10.32
CA ILE A 267 -14.44 9.19 -9.21
C ILE A 267 -14.00 10.03 -8.02
N ASN A 268 -12.75 9.91 -7.58
CA ASN A 268 -12.25 10.68 -6.45
C ASN A 268 -12.24 12.19 -6.68
N ARG A 269 -12.02 12.65 -7.92
CA ARG A 269 -12.12 14.06 -8.27
C ARG A 269 -13.54 14.59 -8.08
N TYR A 270 -14.55 13.86 -8.55
CA TYR A 270 -15.96 14.24 -8.39
C TYR A 270 -16.41 14.13 -6.93
N LEU A 271 -15.99 13.11 -6.20
CA LEU A 271 -16.29 12.99 -4.78
C LEU A 271 -15.74 14.16 -3.97
N LYS A 272 -14.50 14.62 -4.25
CA LYS A 272 -13.93 15.82 -3.61
C LYS A 272 -14.77 17.06 -3.87
N ALA A 273 -15.26 17.23 -5.11
CA ALA A 273 -16.15 18.35 -5.46
C ALA A 273 -17.47 18.27 -4.67
N ILE A 274 -18.13 17.11 -4.62
CA ILE A 274 -19.34 16.88 -3.84
C ILE A 274 -19.09 17.15 -2.34
N GLY A 275 -17.98 16.65 -1.80
CA GLY A 275 -17.63 16.89 -0.39
C GLY A 275 -17.46 18.36 -0.06
N LYS A 276 -16.87 19.15 -0.98
CA LYS A 276 -16.75 20.61 -0.86
C LYS A 276 -18.12 21.31 -0.90
N GLU A 277 -19.00 20.91 -1.82
CA GLU A 277 -20.36 21.44 -1.93
C GLU A 277 -21.20 21.17 -0.68
N LEU A 278 -20.98 20.02 -0.04
CA LEU A 278 -21.64 19.65 1.23
C LEU A 278 -20.96 20.25 2.48
N GLY A 279 -19.91 21.04 2.34
CA GLY A 279 -19.18 21.64 3.47
C GLY A 279 -18.49 20.62 4.37
N LEU A 280 -18.09 19.43 3.85
CA LEU A 280 -17.43 18.42 4.65
C LEU A 280 -15.99 18.84 4.97
N SER A 281 -15.58 18.72 6.23
CA SER A 281 -14.25 19.04 6.72
C SER A 281 -13.18 18.06 6.22
N VAL A 282 -13.59 16.86 5.81
CA VAL A 282 -12.70 15.81 5.29
C VAL A 282 -12.90 15.68 3.79
N PRO A 283 -11.82 15.70 2.98
CA PRO A 283 -11.94 15.48 1.54
C PRO A 283 -12.59 14.14 1.23
N LEU A 284 -13.74 14.16 0.55
CA LEU A 284 -14.48 12.96 0.22
C LEU A 284 -13.73 12.18 -0.87
N THR A 285 -13.47 10.91 -0.62
CA THR A 285 -12.88 9.97 -1.57
C THR A 285 -13.58 8.63 -1.43
N HIS A 286 -13.47 7.77 -2.41
CA HIS A 286 -14.05 6.42 -2.32
C HIS A 286 -13.64 5.68 -1.04
N TYR A 287 -12.40 5.86 -0.59
CA TYR A 287 -11.87 5.21 0.61
C TYR A 287 -12.54 5.69 1.92
N VAL A 288 -13.17 6.87 1.90
CA VAL A 288 -13.95 7.41 3.04
C VAL A 288 -15.11 6.47 3.39
N ALA A 289 -15.74 5.83 2.39
CA ALA A 289 -16.83 4.87 2.63
C ALA A 289 -16.42 3.76 3.61
N ARG A 290 -15.21 3.22 3.44
CA ARG A 290 -14.67 2.16 4.31
C ARG A 290 -14.43 2.63 5.74
N HIS A 291 -13.87 3.83 5.91
CA HIS A 291 -13.68 4.43 7.24
C HIS A 291 -15.02 4.73 7.90
N SER A 292 -15.97 5.27 7.15
CA SER A 292 -17.30 5.65 7.67
C SER A 292 -18.11 4.43 8.06
N TRP A 293 -18.06 3.34 7.27
CA TRP A 293 -18.74 2.10 7.63
C TRP A 293 -18.17 1.50 8.92
N ALA A 294 -16.85 1.39 9.05
CA ALA A 294 -16.21 0.87 10.25
C ALA A 294 -16.53 1.71 11.49
N SER A 295 -16.48 3.05 11.37
CA SER A 295 -16.82 3.98 12.46
C SER A 295 -18.31 3.91 12.83
N ALA A 296 -19.19 3.79 11.83
CA ALA A 296 -20.63 3.61 12.06
C ALA A 296 -20.94 2.28 12.75
N ALA A 297 -20.29 1.18 12.34
CA ALA A 297 -20.44 -0.12 12.98
C ALA A 297 -19.99 -0.05 14.45
N ARG A 298 -18.86 0.59 14.73
CA ARG A 298 -18.38 0.76 16.09
C ARG A 298 -19.33 1.63 16.95
N SER A 299 -19.88 2.71 16.40
CA SER A 299 -20.85 3.55 17.12
C SER A 299 -22.17 2.82 17.44
N LYS A 300 -22.42 1.70 16.77
CA LYS A 300 -23.53 0.77 17.03
C LYS A 300 -23.13 -0.39 17.95
N ASN A 301 -21.95 -0.31 18.59
CA ASN A 301 -21.42 -1.32 19.50
C ASN A 301 -21.20 -2.70 18.85
N ILE A 302 -21.01 -2.75 17.52
CA ILE A 302 -20.63 -4.00 16.84
C ILE A 302 -19.22 -4.39 17.27
N PRO A 303 -18.97 -5.64 17.70
CA PRO A 303 -17.65 -6.10 18.12
C PRO A 303 -16.59 -5.89 17.03
N ILE A 304 -15.37 -5.56 17.44
CA ILE A 304 -14.27 -5.28 16.51
C ILE A 304 -13.92 -6.51 15.65
N SER A 305 -14.07 -7.71 16.20
CA SER A 305 -13.90 -8.98 15.48
C SER A 305 -14.87 -9.07 14.30
N VAL A 306 -16.16 -8.78 14.52
CA VAL A 306 -17.19 -8.78 13.48
C VAL A 306 -16.89 -7.70 12.42
N ILE A 307 -16.46 -6.50 12.84
CA ILE A 307 -16.06 -5.43 11.92
C ILE A 307 -14.85 -5.88 11.09
N SER A 308 -13.85 -6.48 11.71
CA SER A 308 -12.62 -6.97 11.07
C SER A 308 -12.92 -8.02 10.01
N GLU A 309 -13.69 -9.02 10.36
CA GLU A 309 -14.11 -10.10 9.46
C GLU A 309 -14.96 -9.55 8.30
N SER A 310 -15.96 -8.72 8.60
CA SER A 310 -16.82 -8.07 7.60
C SER A 310 -16.04 -7.26 6.58
N MET A 311 -14.92 -6.66 6.97
CA MET A 311 -14.03 -5.88 6.10
C MET A 311 -12.95 -6.72 5.43
N GLY A 312 -12.82 -8.00 5.77
CA GLY A 312 -11.78 -8.89 5.26
C GLY A 312 -10.37 -8.46 5.70
N HIS A 313 -10.18 -8.14 6.96
CA HIS A 313 -8.87 -7.84 7.52
C HIS A 313 -8.25 -9.11 8.12
N ASP A 314 -6.94 -9.30 7.92
CA ASP A 314 -6.19 -10.43 8.47
C ASP A 314 -5.99 -10.32 9.99
N SER A 315 -6.17 -9.11 10.55
CA SER A 315 -6.07 -8.87 11.99
C SER A 315 -6.94 -7.71 12.46
N GLU A 316 -7.39 -7.75 13.70
CA GLU A 316 -8.12 -6.66 14.34
C GLU A 316 -7.27 -5.38 14.46
N ASN A 317 -5.95 -5.50 14.60
CA ASN A 317 -5.05 -4.35 14.62
C ASN A 317 -5.18 -3.51 13.35
N THR A 318 -5.34 -4.14 12.19
CA THR A 318 -5.64 -3.44 10.93
C THR A 318 -6.97 -2.68 11.03
N THR A 319 -7.99 -3.27 11.67
CA THR A 319 -9.30 -2.62 11.85
C THR A 319 -9.21 -1.41 12.78
N ARG A 320 -8.42 -1.48 13.85
CA ARG A 320 -8.21 -0.35 14.79
C ARG A 320 -7.67 0.90 14.11
N ILE A 321 -6.93 0.77 13.00
CA ILE A 321 -6.45 1.89 12.21
C ILE A 321 -7.61 2.69 11.58
N TYR A 322 -8.72 2.03 11.23
CA TYR A 322 -9.89 2.66 10.62
C TYR A 322 -10.82 3.32 11.65
N LEU A 323 -10.76 2.87 12.89
CA LEU A 323 -11.68 3.36 13.93
C LEU A 323 -11.19 4.72 14.45
N THR A 324 -12.13 5.63 14.61
CA THR A 324 -11.91 6.86 15.38
C THR A 324 -11.73 6.50 16.85
N THR A 325 -10.98 7.31 17.58
CA THR A 325 -10.94 7.26 19.05
C THR A 325 -12.38 7.39 19.56
N LEU A 326 -12.73 6.65 20.59
CA LEU A 326 -14.03 6.85 21.26
C LEU A 326 -14.10 8.30 21.74
N ASP A 327 -15.24 8.95 21.54
CA ASP A 327 -15.48 10.25 22.13
C ASP A 327 -15.65 10.13 23.66
N THR A 328 -15.38 11.21 24.36
CA THR A 328 -15.48 11.25 25.82
C THR A 328 -16.89 10.88 26.28
N ALA A 329 -17.93 11.32 25.55
CA ALA A 329 -19.31 11.01 25.86
C ALA A 329 -19.61 9.49 25.83
N THR A 330 -19.00 8.76 24.89
CA THR A 330 -19.13 7.30 24.84
C THR A 330 -18.42 6.63 26.02
N ILE A 331 -17.24 7.13 26.41
CA ILE A 331 -16.50 6.64 27.59
C ILE A 331 -17.30 6.91 28.86
N ASP A 332 -17.82 8.12 29.02
CA ASP A 332 -18.63 8.53 30.18
C ASP A 332 -19.92 7.71 30.30
N LYS A 333 -20.57 7.42 29.15
CA LYS A 333 -21.74 6.54 29.12
C LYS A 333 -21.42 5.13 29.60
N ALA A 334 -20.28 4.57 29.14
CA ALA A 334 -19.82 3.26 29.58
C ALA A 334 -19.52 3.26 31.09
N ASN A 335 -18.81 4.28 31.59
CA ASN A 335 -18.53 4.44 33.01
C ASN A 335 -19.82 4.55 33.84
N ARG A 336 -20.81 5.34 33.39
CA ARG A 336 -22.10 5.46 34.03
C ARG A 336 -22.83 4.12 34.14
N LEU A 337 -22.77 3.28 33.08
CA LEU A 337 -23.38 1.94 33.13
C LEU A 337 -22.71 1.06 34.21
N ILE A 338 -21.39 1.14 34.34
CA ILE A 338 -20.64 0.40 35.37
C ILE A 338 -21.03 0.90 36.75
N LEU A 339 -21.03 2.22 36.95
CA LEU A 339 -21.42 2.81 38.24
C LEU A 339 -22.88 2.47 38.64
N ASN A 340 -23.79 2.51 37.68
CA ASN A 340 -25.19 2.15 37.94
C ASN A 340 -25.35 0.65 38.30
N SER A 341 -24.44 -0.23 37.90
CA SER A 341 -24.48 -1.64 38.31
C SER A 341 -24.02 -1.85 39.75
N LEU A 342 -23.20 -0.92 40.30
CA LEU A 342 -22.79 -0.95 41.70
C LEU A 342 -23.83 -0.39 42.66
N CYS A 343 -24.77 0.44 42.16
CA CYS A 343 -25.80 1.09 42.97
C CYS A 343 -27.16 0.36 42.93
N ARG A 344 -27.23 -0.81 42.31
CA ARG A 344 -28.43 -1.68 42.28
C ARG A 344 -28.15 -2.90 43.16
N GLU A 345 -28.31 -2.74 44.47
CA GLU A 345 -28.68 -3.77 45.41
C GLU A 345 -30.13 -3.58 45.83
#